data_b68abb36efc131455d4cb27a43484c25
#
_entry.id   b68abb36efc131455d4cb27a43484c25
#
_cell.length_a   1.000
_cell.length_b   1.000
_cell.length_c   1.000
_cell.angle_alpha   90.00
_cell.angle_beta   90.00
_cell.angle_gamma   90.00
#
_symmetry.space_group_name_H-M   'P 1'
#
loop_
_entity.id
_entity.type
_entity.pdbx_description
1 polymer ?
#
loop_
_entity_poly.entity_id
_entity_poly.type
_entity_poly.pdbx_seq_one_letter_code
_entity_poly.pdbx_strand_id
1 'polypeptide(L)'
;PSCREVRQSDRSTKPCAKCSAPFLPGARGKAATWCRECRLKAKNETARAWNQGRNSTNHLWRKYRLTPEVRANLLASQGGRCAICSEPLSLSGEPAGRACIDHDHATGRVRGVLCSHCNAALGLLREDPALMAKAIEYLEAQPPGKADDEA
;
A
#
# COMPACT_ATOMS: atom_id res chain seq x y z
N PRO A 1 8.31 -47.87 9.99
CA PRO A 1 8.60 -46.46 10.29
C PRO A 1 8.28 -45.63 9.05
N SER A 2 7.31 -44.72 9.19
CA SER A 2 6.85 -43.92 8.06
C SER A 2 7.83 -42.79 7.79
N CYS A 3 8.01 -42.38 6.54
CA CYS A 3 8.88 -41.30 6.08
C CYS A 3 8.62 -39.91 6.70
N ARG A 4 7.71 -39.78 7.66
CA ARG A 4 7.40 -38.57 8.39
C ARG A 4 8.23 -38.34 9.66
N GLU A 5 8.84 -39.39 10.24
CA GLU A 5 9.54 -39.27 11.54
C GLU A 5 11.00 -38.84 11.45
N VAL A 6 11.61 -38.82 10.26
CA VAL A 6 13.06 -38.56 10.09
C VAL A 6 13.44 -37.10 9.94
N ARG A 7 12.50 -36.11 10.00
CA ARG A 7 12.82 -34.70 9.79
C ARG A 7 12.64 -33.78 11.00
N GLN A 8 12.58 -34.32 12.22
CA GLN A 8 12.51 -33.48 13.46
C GLN A 8 13.86 -33.34 14.16
N SER A 9 14.95 -33.81 13.60
CA SER A 9 16.28 -33.68 14.16
C SER A 9 16.90 -32.32 13.81
N ASP A 10 17.22 -31.57 14.82
CA ASP A 10 18.24 -30.53 14.88
C ASP A 10 17.93 -29.17 14.22
N ARG A 11 16.84 -28.52 14.67
CA ARG A 11 16.69 -27.08 14.50
C ARG A 11 17.34 -26.35 15.66
N SER A 12 18.66 -26.25 15.66
CA SER A 12 19.38 -25.45 16.64
C SER A 12 19.06 -23.95 16.46
N THR A 13 18.82 -23.25 17.57
CA THR A 13 18.72 -21.79 17.56
C THR A 13 20.08 -21.16 17.24
N LYS A 14 20.05 -20.09 16.45
CA LYS A 14 21.26 -19.31 16.12
C LYS A 14 21.11 -17.88 16.66
N PRO A 15 22.20 -17.23 17.04
CA PRO A 15 22.14 -15.82 17.43
C PRO A 15 21.84 -14.95 16.20
N CYS A 16 20.97 -13.98 16.36
CA CYS A 16 20.68 -12.97 15.35
C CYS A 16 21.89 -12.06 15.15
N ALA A 17 22.37 -11.90 13.95
CA ALA A 17 23.53 -11.05 13.63
C ALA A 17 23.30 -9.55 13.94
N LYS A 18 22.05 -9.11 14.14
CA LYS A 18 21.73 -7.71 14.45
C LYS A 18 21.43 -7.43 15.92
N CYS A 19 20.81 -8.37 16.67
CA CYS A 19 20.42 -8.15 18.06
C CYS A 19 20.88 -9.26 19.00
N SER A 20 21.67 -10.22 18.53
CA SER A 20 22.19 -11.38 19.27
C SER A 20 21.14 -12.29 19.91
N ALA A 21 19.84 -11.98 19.82
CA ALA A 21 18.78 -12.82 20.36
C ALA A 21 18.74 -14.18 19.62
N PRO A 22 18.54 -15.30 20.34
CA PRO A 22 18.43 -16.61 19.74
C PRO A 22 17.16 -16.71 18.89
N PHE A 23 17.22 -17.29 17.71
CA PHE A 23 16.08 -17.53 16.84
C PHE A 23 16.20 -18.82 16.05
N LEU A 24 15.05 -19.39 15.66
CA LEU A 24 14.99 -20.55 14.78
C LEU A 24 14.99 -20.07 13.31
N PRO A 25 16.00 -20.46 12.51
CA PRO A 25 15.99 -20.17 11.08
C PRO A 25 14.81 -20.88 10.40
N GLY A 26 14.09 -20.18 9.52
CA GLY A 26 12.97 -20.75 8.77
C GLY A 26 13.42 -21.89 7.84
N ALA A 27 12.52 -22.86 7.60
CA ALA A 27 12.78 -24.09 6.85
C ALA A 27 13.06 -23.93 5.35
N ARG A 28 13.05 -22.72 4.78
CA ARG A 28 13.31 -22.46 3.37
C ARG A 28 14.64 -21.75 3.16
N GLY A 29 15.68 -22.54 2.99
CA GLY A 29 16.74 -22.51 1.99
C GLY A 29 17.65 -21.30 1.85
N LYS A 30 17.65 -20.27 2.67
CA LYS A 30 18.78 -19.33 2.85
C LYS A 30 18.98 -19.12 4.33
N ALA A 31 20.21 -19.30 4.81
CA ALA A 31 20.57 -19.11 6.20
C ALA A 31 20.11 -17.70 6.64
N ALA A 32 18.94 -17.61 7.24
CA ALA A 32 18.50 -16.33 7.80
C ALA A 32 19.47 -15.96 8.88
N THR A 33 20.17 -14.83 8.68
CA THR A 33 21.14 -14.28 9.63
C THR A 33 20.47 -13.39 10.67
N TRP A 34 19.20 -12.98 10.44
CA TRP A 34 18.45 -12.07 11.30
C TRP A 34 17.15 -12.70 11.79
N CYS A 35 16.78 -12.45 13.03
CA CYS A 35 15.49 -12.84 13.59
C CYS A 35 14.33 -12.12 12.85
N ARG A 36 13.10 -12.60 13.06
CA ARG A 36 11.89 -12.03 12.43
C ARG A 36 11.73 -10.53 12.69
N GLU A 37 11.95 -10.10 13.94
CA GLU A 37 11.82 -8.69 14.33
C GLU A 37 12.84 -7.80 13.61
N CYS A 38 14.11 -8.19 13.60
CA CYS A 38 15.14 -7.42 12.89
C CYS A 38 14.88 -7.31 11.39
N ARG A 39 14.35 -8.38 10.77
CA ARG A 39 13.94 -8.34 9.37
C ARG A 39 12.76 -7.41 9.13
N LEU A 40 11.77 -7.42 10.01
CA LEU A 40 10.61 -6.52 9.91
C LEU A 40 11.03 -5.07 10.12
N LYS A 41 11.88 -4.78 11.11
CA LYS A 41 12.44 -3.44 11.32
C LYS A 41 13.17 -2.93 10.09
N ALA A 42 14.10 -3.72 9.54
CA ALA A 42 14.83 -3.36 8.32
C ALA A 42 13.91 -3.15 7.11
N LYS A 43 12.90 -4.01 6.93
CA LYS A 43 11.89 -3.84 5.87
C LYS A 43 11.11 -2.53 6.03
N ASN A 44 10.70 -2.21 7.26
CA ASN A 44 9.96 -0.98 7.54
C ASN A 44 10.84 0.26 7.37
N GLU A 45 12.11 0.22 7.79
CA GLU A 45 13.09 1.29 7.58
C GLU A 45 13.31 1.55 6.08
N THR A 46 13.50 0.48 5.29
CA THR A 46 13.63 0.57 3.84
C THR A 46 12.37 1.13 3.20
N ALA A 47 11.18 0.70 3.64
CA ALA A 47 9.92 1.21 3.13
C ALA A 47 9.71 2.70 3.49
N ARG A 48 10.13 3.12 4.69
CA ARG A 48 10.09 4.54 5.10
C ARG A 48 11.04 5.39 4.26
N ALA A 49 12.28 4.95 4.07
CA ALA A 49 13.26 5.64 3.23
C ALA A 49 12.78 5.74 1.77
N TRP A 50 12.20 4.67 1.23
CA TRP A 50 11.59 4.66 -0.09
C TRP A 50 10.43 5.65 -0.22
N ASN A 51 9.55 5.70 0.79
CA ASN A 51 8.43 6.64 0.81
C ASN A 51 8.88 8.10 0.97
N GLN A 52 9.93 8.36 1.77
CA GLN A 52 10.54 9.68 1.87
C GLN A 52 11.15 10.12 0.54
N GLY A 53 11.86 9.24 -0.16
CA GLY A 53 12.39 9.51 -1.49
C GLY A 53 11.32 9.80 -2.53
N ARG A 54 10.16 9.14 -2.45
CA ARG A 54 9.01 9.42 -3.33
C ARG A 54 8.37 10.79 -3.12
N ASN A 55 8.42 11.30 -1.90
CA ASN A 55 7.91 12.63 -1.54
C ASN A 55 8.98 13.72 -1.71
N SER A 56 10.19 13.36 -2.15
CA SER A 56 11.24 14.35 -2.41
C SER A 56 10.83 15.29 -3.54
N THR A 57 11.30 16.53 -3.47
CA THR A 57 11.11 17.56 -4.50
C THR A 57 11.49 17.03 -5.89
N ASN A 58 12.58 16.28 -5.98
CA ASN A 58 13.05 15.70 -7.24
C ASN A 58 12.06 14.68 -7.82
N HIS A 59 11.39 13.85 -6.98
CA HIS A 59 10.41 12.88 -7.46
C HIS A 59 9.15 13.57 -7.99
N LEU A 60 8.61 14.56 -7.26
CA LEU A 60 7.45 15.33 -7.69
C LEU A 60 7.72 16.05 -9.01
N TRP A 61 8.88 16.69 -9.12
CA TRP A 61 9.29 17.38 -10.34
C TRP A 61 9.49 16.43 -11.53
N ARG A 62 10.21 15.34 -11.33
CA ARG A 62 10.50 14.38 -12.43
C ARG A 62 9.26 13.69 -12.96
N LYS A 63 8.33 13.30 -12.07
CA LYS A 63 7.14 12.53 -12.47
C LYS A 63 5.96 13.41 -12.86
N TYR A 64 5.73 14.50 -12.13
CA TYR A 64 4.51 15.30 -12.27
C TYR A 64 4.76 16.74 -12.69
N ARG A 65 6.04 17.17 -12.78
CA ARG A 65 6.43 18.58 -12.98
C ARG A 65 5.85 19.51 -11.91
N LEU A 66 5.66 19.00 -10.69
CA LEU A 66 5.12 19.75 -9.56
C LEU A 66 6.22 20.09 -8.57
N THR A 67 6.15 21.30 -8.00
CA THR A 67 6.88 21.65 -6.79
C THR A 67 6.08 21.26 -5.54
N PRO A 68 6.71 21.14 -4.35
CA PRO A 68 5.99 20.90 -3.11
C PRO A 68 4.90 21.93 -2.82
N GLU A 69 5.15 23.19 -3.16
CA GLU A 69 4.20 24.29 -2.96
C GLU A 69 2.97 24.13 -3.86
N VAL A 70 3.15 23.80 -5.13
CA VAL A 70 2.05 23.55 -6.07
C VAL A 70 1.22 22.35 -5.61
N ARG A 71 1.87 21.29 -5.10
CA ARG A 71 1.17 20.15 -4.50
C ARG A 71 0.35 20.56 -3.27
N ALA A 72 0.93 21.39 -2.39
CA ALA A 72 0.24 21.87 -1.21
C ALA A 72 -0.96 22.75 -1.58
N ASN A 73 -0.81 23.65 -2.54
CA ASN A 73 -1.89 24.51 -3.04
C ASN A 73 -3.01 23.68 -3.70
N LEU A 74 -2.65 22.65 -4.46
CA LEU A 74 -3.63 21.73 -5.05
C LEU A 74 -4.45 21.00 -3.99
N LEU A 75 -3.82 20.52 -2.92
CA LEU A 75 -4.53 19.92 -1.80
C LEU A 75 -5.38 20.95 -1.04
N ALA A 76 -4.86 22.16 -0.84
CA ALA A 76 -5.60 23.23 -0.18
C ALA A 76 -6.85 23.64 -0.97
N SER A 77 -6.76 23.71 -2.31
CA SER A 77 -7.93 24.01 -3.17
C SER A 77 -9.03 22.95 -3.09
N GLN A 78 -8.70 21.74 -2.65
CA GLN A 78 -9.65 20.65 -2.36
C GLN A 78 -10.11 20.63 -0.87
N GLY A 79 -9.82 21.67 -0.09
CA GLY A 79 -10.14 21.74 1.34
C GLY A 79 -9.35 20.73 2.20
N GLY A 80 -8.16 20.32 1.75
CA GLY A 80 -7.34 19.33 2.46
C GLY A 80 -7.88 17.89 2.40
N ARG A 81 -8.77 17.59 1.44
CA ARG A 81 -9.51 16.32 1.35
C ARG A 81 -9.30 15.62 0.02
N CYS A 82 -9.57 14.31 0.03
CA CYS A 82 -9.62 13.49 -1.19
C CYS A 82 -10.73 14.00 -2.12
N ALA A 83 -10.41 14.21 -3.41
CA ALA A 83 -11.38 14.70 -4.39
C ALA A 83 -12.53 13.71 -4.69
N ILE A 84 -12.43 12.44 -4.27
CA ILE A 84 -13.47 11.43 -4.49
C ILE A 84 -14.25 11.15 -3.20
N CYS A 85 -13.59 10.70 -2.14
CA CYS A 85 -14.27 10.24 -0.91
C CYS A 85 -14.34 11.30 0.19
N SER A 86 -13.78 12.48 -0.02
CA SER A 86 -13.74 13.59 0.93
C SER A 86 -13.02 13.30 2.27
N GLU A 87 -12.32 12.17 2.39
CA GLU A 87 -11.48 11.87 3.55
C GLU A 87 -10.36 12.90 3.72
N PRO A 88 -10.07 13.34 4.96
CA PRO A 88 -8.96 14.26 5.21
C PRO A 88 -7.63 13.67 4.76
N LEU A 89 -6.79 14.48 4.13
CA LEU A 89 -5.50 14.07 3.60
C LEU A 89 -4.35 14.79 4.30
N SER A 90 -3.22 14.08 4.46
CA SER A 90 -1.98 14.63 4.99
C SER A 90 -0.84 14.50 3.98
N LEU A 91 0.00 15.54 3.91
CA LEU A 91 1.25 15.51 3.16
C LEU A 91 2.38 14.81 3.93
N SER A 92 2.22 14.59 5.24
CA SER A 92 3.25 14.03 6.13
C SER A 92 3.42 12.51 6.03
N GLY A 93 2.55 11.81 5.30
CA GLY A 93 2.83 10.44 4.88
C GLY A 93 2.34 9.32 5.81
N GLU A 94 1.41 9.57 6.74
CA GLU A 94 0.71 8.50 7.43
C GLU A 94 -0.04 7.62 6.42
N PRO A 95 -0.06 6.27 6.59
CA PRO A 95 -0.71 5.35 5.64
C PRO A 95 -2.20 5.67 5.42
N ALA A 96 -2.93 5.95 6.49
CA ALA A 96 -4.30 6.44 6.45
C ALA A 96 -4.28 7.95 6.16
N GLY A 97 -4.96 8.38 5.11
CA GLY A 97 -5.01 9.80 4.73
C GLY A 97 -3.79 10.31 3.95
N ARG A 98 -2.93 9.42 3.44
CA ARG A 98 -1.79 9.84 2.61
C ARG A 98 -2.24 10.45 1.29
N ALA A 99 -1.83 11.70 1.04
CA ALA A 99 -2.10 12.41 -0.20
C ALA A 99 -1.29 11.82 -1.38
N CYS A 100 -2.00 11.31 -2.38
CA CYS A 100 -1.45 10.80 -3.64
C CYS A 100 -1.79 11.77 -4.77
N ILE A 101 -0.82 12.13 -5.61
CA ILE A 101 -1.08 12.89 -6.84
C ILE A 101 -1.71 11.95 -7.86
N ASP A 102 -2.92 12.26 -8.27
CA ASP A 102 -3.59 11.61 -9.37
C ASP A 102 -3.32 12.33 -10.70
N HIS A 103 -3.12 11.55 -11.73
CA HIS A 103 -2.80 12.06 -13.06
C HIS A 103 -3.32 11.10 -14.14
N ASP A 104 -3.66 11.65 -15.25
CA ASP A 104 -4.01 10.92 -16.47
C ASP A 104 -2.80 10.17 -17.00
N HIS A 105 -2.90 8.85 -17.14
CA HIS A 105 -1.78 8.01 -17.57
C HIS A 105 -1.42 8.16 -19.05
N ALA A 106 -2.35 8.62 -19.89
CA ALA A 106 -2.11 8.85 -21.31
C ALA A 106 -1.41 10.20 -21.57
N THR A 107 -1.83 11.24 -20.84
CA THR A 107 -1.36 12.61 -21.07
C THR A 107 -0.33 13.08 -20.04
N GLY A 108 -0.24 12.43 -18.89
CA GLY A 108 0.55 12.87 -17.73
C GLY A 108 -0.03 14.06 -16.99
N ARG A 109 -1.20 14.58 -17.39
CA ARG A 109 -1.84 15.74 -16.77
C ARG A 109 -2.33 15.41 -15.35
N VAL A 110 -1.92 16.20 -14.37
CA VAL A 110 -2.40 16.08 -13.00
C VAL A 110 -3.88 16.46 -12.92
N ARG A 111 -4.70 15.60 -12.32
CA ARG A 111 -6.15 15.81 -12.11
C ARG A 111 -6.45 16.34 -10.71
N GLY A 112 -5.71 15.86 -9.70
CA GLY A 112 -5.95 16.27 -8.32
C GLY A 112 -5.15 15.45 -7.31
N VAL A 113 -5.61 15.50 -6.06
CA VAL A 113 -5.03 14.76 -4.93
C VAL A 113 -6.08 13.81 -4.36
N LEU A 114 -5.72 12.54 -4.26
CA LEU A 114 -6.58 11.47 -3.76
C LEU A 114 -5.96 10.79 -2.54
N CYS A 115 -6.79 10.09 -1.75
CA CYS A 115 -6.28 9.11 -0.81
C CYS A 115 -5.70 7.90 -1.53
N SER A 116 -4.91 7.09 -0.85
CA SER A 116 -4.30 5.89 -1.44
C SER A 116 -5.32 4.88 -1.95
N HIS A 117 -6.48 4.75 -1.30
CA HIS A 117 -7.54 3.83 -1.69
C HIS A 117 -8.23 4.27 -2.99
N CYS A 118 -8.66 5.53 -3.06
CA CYS A 118 -9.30 6.05 -4.28
C CYS A 118 -8.34 6.04 -5.47
N ASN A 119 -7.07 6.43 -5.28
CA ASN A 119 -6.07 6.38 -6.33
C ASN A 119 -5.80 4.95 -6.82
N ALA A 120 -5.77 3.96 -5.91
CA ALA A 120 -5.64 2.56 -6.29
C ALA A 120 -6.89 2.02 -6.99
N ALA A 121 -8.10 2.40 -6.53
CA ALA A 121 -9.36 1.99 -7.13
C ALA A 121 -9.48 2.45 -8.59
N LEU A 122 -9.14 3.72 -8.88
CA LEU A 122 -9.10 4.22 -10.25
C LEU A 122 -8.16 3.40 -11.14
N GLY A 123 -6.95 3.10 -10.63
CA GLY A 123 -5.97 2.30 -11.36
C GLY A 123 -6.44 0.86 -11.60
N LEU A 124 -7.09 0.22 -10.62
CA LEU A 124 -7.64 -1.14 -10.76
C LEU A 124 -8.79 -1.19 -11.78
N LEU A 125 -9.60 -0.14 -11.85
CA LEU A 125 -10.65 0.03 -12.86
C LEU A 125 -10.11 0.64 -14.18
N ARG A 126 -8.79 0.63 -14.38
CA ARG A 126 -8.10 1.07 -15.61
C ARG A 126 -8.39 2.52 -16.01
N GLU A 127 -8.85 3.35 -15.08
CA GLU A 127 -9.30 4.73 -15.34
C GLU A 127 -10.40 4.78 -16.44
N ASP A 128 -11.14 3.68 -16.64
CA ASP A 128 -12.19 3.55 -17.63
C ASP A 128 -13.55 3.93 -17.03
N PRO A 129 -14.16 5.07 -17.46
CA PRO A 129 -15.46 5.51 -16.95
C PRO A 129 -16.59 4.50 -17.25
N ALA A 130 -16.51 3.78 -18.38
CA ALA A 130 -17.52 2.78 -18.72
C ALA A 130 -17.45 1.57 -17.80
N LEU A 131 -16.23 1.15 -17.41
CA LEU A 131 -16.04 0.08 -16.43
C LEU A 131 -16.51 0.52 -15.04
N MET A 132 -16.27 1.79 -14.66
CA MET A 132 -16.75 2.35 -13.40
C MET A 132 -18.30 2.39 -13.35
N ALA A 133 -18.95 2.78 -14.46
CA ALA A 133 -20.42 2.76 -14.55
C ALA A 133 -20.96 1.34 -14.35
N LYS A 134 -20.38 0.33 -14.99
CA LYS A 134 -20.74 -1.08 -14.77
C LYS A 134 -20.52 -1.54 -13.33
N ALA A 135 -19.50 -1.04 -12.65
CA ALA A 135 -19.28 -1.36 -11.25
C ALA A 135 -20.35 -0.74 -10.34
N ILE A 136 -20.85 0.46 -10.68
CA ILE A 136 -21.98 1.09 -9.98
C ILE A 136 -23.24 0.26 -10.21
N GLU A 137 -23.58 -0.07 -11.45
CA GLU A 137 -24.74 -0.92 -11.79
C GLU A 137 -24.70 -2.26 -11.04
N TYR A 138 -23.52 -2.88 -10.96
CA TYR A 138 -23.32 -4.13 -10.21
C TYR A 138 -23.59 -3.97 -8.71
N LEU A 139 -23.18 -2.86 -8.09
CA LEU A 139 -23.42 -2.60 -6.68
C LEU A 139 -24.89 -2.26 -6.38
N GLU A 140 -25.57 -1.63 -7.34
CA GLU A 140 -26.98 -1.27 -7.23
C GLU A 140 -27.90 -2.45 -7.53
N ALA A 141 -27.44 -3.44 -8.33
CA ALA A 141 -28.15 -4.67 -8.56
C ALA A 141 -28.22 -5.47 -7.26
N GLN A 142 -29.36 -5.42 -6.55
CA GLN A 142 -29.57 -6.22 -5.37
C GLN A 142 -29.53 -7.71 -5.75
N PRO A 143 -28.67 -8.54 -5.12
CA PRO A 143 -28.79 -9.97 -5.28
C PRO A 143 -30.16 -10.41 -4.79
N PRO A 144 -30.77 -11.46 -5.37
CA PRO A 144 -32.00 -12.03 -4.82
C PRO A 144 -31.73 -12.31 -3.34
N GLY A 145 -32.56 -11.72 -2.48
CA GLY A 145 -32.44 -11.82 -1.03
C GLY A 145 -32.22 -13.28 -0.65
N LYS A 146 -31.34 -13.55 0.33
CA LYS A 146 -31.36 -14.84 1.01
C LYS A 146 -32.77 -15.02 1.47
N ALA A 147 -33.43 -16.09 1.02
CA ALA A 147 -34.70 -16.50 1.60
C ALA A 147 -34.47 -16.52 3.11
N ASP A 148 -35.22 -15.69 3.81
CA ASP A 148 -35.27 -15.71 5.26
C ASP A 148 -35.65 -17.15 5.63
N ASP A 149 -34.67 -17.92 6.12
CA ASP A 149 -34.95 -19.19 6.79
C ASP A 149 -35.70 -18.84 8.09
N GLU A 150 -37.01 -18.58 7.95
CA GLU A 150 -37.90 -18.66 9.07
C GLU A 150 -38.09 -20.14 9.45
N ALA A 151 -37.50 -20.50 10.56
CA ALA A 151 -37.87 -21.68 11.33
C ALA A 151 -38.18 -21.29 12.77
#